data_96a382a094ba2357799520d20b03a396
#
_entry.id   96a382a094ba2357799520d20b03a396
#
_cell.length_a   1.000
_cell.length_b   1.000
_cell.length_c   1.000
_cell.angle_alpha   90.00
_cell.angle_beta   90.00
_cell.angle_gamma   90.00
#
_symmetry.space_group_name_H-M   'P 1'
#
loop_
_entity.id
_entity.type
_entity.pdbx_description
1 polymer ?
#
loop_
_entity_poly.entity_id
_entity_poly.type
_entity_poly.pdbx_seq_one_letter_code
_entity_poly.pdbx_strand_id
1 'polypeptide(L)'
;MKIRFVIFLLTFFALSSYSQNSGQISGDFSLNLQSYVEDEAINAQAADEVILNNAFLNLLYSNKNLTIGLRYESYLNALLDYDSEFRGNGIPYRFATYTIDGLEITAGNFYEQFGSGLIFRSYEEKGLGIDNSMDGIRLKYKLGKGINIKSFVGKSRTYFTYAEGIFRGADLEVDINESFNFENETKYIIGSSFISRYEERSNPIFEIPQNVAAYSGRLNIISGGWNYFGEYAHKINDPINSLQESEMN
;
A
#
# COMPACT_ATOMS: atom_id res chain seq x y z
N MET A 1 -31.18 -28.77 11.28
CA MET A 1 -30.11 -27.87 10.77
C MET A 1 -29.89 -26.59 11.60
N LYS A 2 -30.95 -25.97 12.13
CA LYS A 2 -30.86 -24.71 12.92
C LYS A 2 -30.12 -24.85 14.27
N ILE A 3 -30.27 -25.95 14.97
CA ILE A 3 -29.66 -26.18 16.30
C ILE A 3 -28.13 -26.38 16.20
N ARG A 4 -27.64 -27.04 15.15
CA ARG A 4 -26.20 -27.28 14.97
C ARG A 4 -25.44 -25.97 14.67
N PHE A 5 -26.07 -25.00 14.00
CA PHE A 5 -25.49 -23.71 13.71
C PHE A 5 -25.37 -22.83 14.97
N VAL A 6 -26.37 -22.87 15.85
CA VAL A 6 -26.38 -22.16 17.14
C VAL A 6 -25.31 -22.71 18.09
N ILE A 7 -25.11 -24.02 18.12
CA ILE A 7 -24.08 -24.67 18.94
C ILE A 7 -22.68 -24.31 18.41
N PHE A 8 -22.48 -24.23 17.11
CA PHE A 8 -21.21 -23.79 16.51
C PHE A 8 -20.90 -22.32 16.83
N LEU A 9 -21.89 -21.44 16.82
CA LEU A 9 -21.75 -20.04 17.21
C LEU A 9 -21.42 -19.87 18.70
N LEU A 10 -22.08 -20.64 19.57
CA LEU A 10 -21.83 -20.63 21.02
C LEU A 10 -20.47 -21.23 21.41
N THR A 11 -19.98 -22.24 20.71
CA THR A 11 -18.61 -22.76 20.93
C THR A 11 -17.53 -21.79 20.49
N PHE A 12 -17.78 -20.96 19.46
CA PHE A 12 -16.85 -19.92 19.04
C PHE A 12 -16.70 -18.80 20.09
N PHE A 13 -17.80 -18.46 20.79
CA PHE A 13 -17.76 -17.50 21.91
C PHE A 13 -17.13 -18.06 23.19
N ALA A 14 -17.21 -19.36 23.43
CA ALA A 14 -16.65 -20.00 24.63
C ALA A 14 -15.10 -20.13 24.57
N LEU A 15 -14.49 -20.10 23.39
CA LEU A 15 -13.02 -20.16 23.22
C LEU A 15 -12.31 -18.86 23.60
N SER A 16 -13.02 -17.77 23.79
CA SER A 16 -12.46 -16.46 24.16
C SER A 16 -12.04 -16.34 25.65
N SER A 17 -12.31 -17.34 26.48
CA SER A 17 -12.13 -17.25 27.94
C SER A 17 -10.78 -17.78 28.48
N TYR A 18 -9.89 -18.29 27.65
CA TYR A 18 -8.62 -18.92 28.10
C TYR A 18 -7.37 -18.14 27.68
N SER A 19 -7.37 -16.80 27.81
CA SER A 19 -6.25 -16.05 27.28
C SER A 19 -5.78 -14.93 28.17
N GLN A 20 -5.04 -15.25 29.22
CA GLN A 20 -4.30 -14.23 30.00
C GLN A 20 -2.91 -13.90 29.43
N ASN A 21 -2.48 -14.54 28.33
CA ASN A 21 -1.19 -14.26 27.65
C ASN A 21 -1.28 -14.35 26.11
N SER A 22 -2.46 -14.40 25.58
CA SER A 22 -2.73 -14.51 24.13
C SER A 22 -3.00 -13.13 23.54
N GLY A 23 -2.56 -12.94 22.31
CA GLY A 23 -2.70 -11.67 21.60
C GLY A 23 -4.13 -11.15 21.50
N GLN A 24 -4.24 -9.92 21.09
CA GLN A 24 -5.50 -9.22 20.88
C GLN A 24 -5.97 -9.42 19.43
N ILE A 25 -7.24 -9.77 19.26
CA ILE A 25 -7.91 -9.76 17.96
C ILE A 25 -8.82 -8.54 17.92
N SER A 26 -8.74 -7.77 16.85
CA SER A 26 -9.62 -6.65 16.53
C SER A 26 -10.04 -6.71 15.07
N GLY A 27 -11.10 -6.02 14.72
CA GLY A 27 -11.57 -5.96 13.34
C GLY A 27 -12.71 -4.97 13.17
N ASP A 28 -12.96 -4.63 11.93
CA ASP A 28 -14.07 -3.79 11.52
C ASP A 28 -14.71 -4.37 10.24
N PHE A 29 -15.97 -4.08 10.08
CA PHE A 29 -16.74 -4.37 8.87
C PHE A 29 -17.40 -3.12 8.37
N SER A 30 -17.21 -2.82 7.08
CA SER A 30 -17.90 -1.73 6.40
C SER A 30 -18.63 -2.25 5.18
N LEU A 31 -19.84 -1.75 4.97
CA LEU A 31 -20.69 -2.06 3.81
C LEU A 31 -21.22 -0.75 3.25
N ASN A 32 -20.97 -0.52 1.98
CA ASN A 32 -21.52 0.59 1.23
C ASN A 32 -22.51 0.03 0.20
N LEU A 33 -23.76 0.47 0.27
CA LEU A 33 -24.83 0.09 -0.65
C LEU A 33 -25.31 1.34 -1.37
N GLN A 34 -25.43 1.28 -2.69
CA GLN A 34 -25.94 2.38 -3.51
C GLN A 34 -26.98 1.87 -4.49
N SER A 35 -28.01 2.69 -4.74
CA SER A 35 -28.99 2.51 -5.77
C SER A 35 -29.06 3.79 -6.61
N TYR A 36 -29.01 3.64 -7.92
CA TYR A 36 -29.00 4.75 -8.85
C TYR A 36 -30.34 4.86 -9.55
N VAL A 37 -30.84 6.08 -9.69
CA VAL A 37 -32.10 6.41 -10.36
C VAL A 37 -31.76 7.27 -11.57
N GLU A 38 -32.47 7.04 -12.67
CA GLU A 38 -32.35 7.86 -13.88
C GLU A 38 -32.75 9.31 -13.57
N ASP A 39 -32.00 10.26 -14.15
CA ASP A 39 -32.30 11.69 -14.08
C ASP A 39 -32.00 12.32 -15.46
N GLU A 40 -33.05 12.60 -16.19
CA GLU A 40 -32.95 13.19 -17.54
C GLU A 40 -32.34 14.60 -17.52
N ALA A 41 -32.48 15.35 -16.40
CA ALA A 41 -32.01 16.73 -16.31
C ALA A 41 -30.46 16.82 -16.34
N ILE A 42 -29.80 15.77 -15.90
CA ILE A 42 -28.33 15.66 -15.87
C ILE A 42 -27.84 14.54 -16.80
N ASN A 43 -28.72 13.92 -17.57
CA ASN A 43 -28.43 12.80 -18.44
C ASN A 43 -27.81 11.59 -17.71
N ALA A 44 -28.21 11.38 -16.44
CA ALA A 44 -27.79 10.24 -15.65
C ALA A 44 -28.63 9.01 -16.00
N GLN A 45 -27.98 7.89 -16.28
CA GLN A 45 -28.62 6.61 -16.53
C GLN A 45 -28.59 5.75 -15.26
N ALA A 46 -29.63 4.93 -15.05
CA ALA A 46 -29.61 3.92 -14.00
C ALA A 46 -28.54 2.87 -14.30
N ALA A 47 -28.00 2.28 -13.25
CA ALA A 47 -27.18 1.09 -13.39
C ALA A 47 -28.04 -0.13 -13.78
N ASP A 48 -27.44 -1.11 -14.44
CA ASP A 48 -28.14 -2.35 -14.83
C ASP A 48 -28.68 -3.11 -13.61
N GLU A 49 -27.97 -3.01 -12.45
CA GLU A 49 -28.37 -3.63 -11.21
C GLU A 49 -29.01 -2.61 -10.25
N VAL A 50 -30.06 -3.07 -9.56
CA VAL A 50 -30.82 -2.22 -8.61
C VAL A 50 -29.98 -1.78 -7.41
N ILE A 51 -29.07 -2.64 -6.95
CA ILE A 51 -28.20 -2.36 -5.81
C ILE A 51 -26.76 -2.69 -6.20
N LEU A 52 -25.92 -1.70 -6.06
CA LEU A 52 -24.47 -1.80 -6.18
C LEU A 52 -23.86 -1.77 -4.78
N ASN A 53 -22.77 -2.51 -4.57
CA ASN A 53 -22.17 -2.58 -3.23
C ASN A 53 -20.67 -2.81 -3.28
N ASN A 54 -20.01 -2.32 -2.23
CA ASN A 54 -18.71 -2.79 -1.81
C ASN A 54 -18.69 -3.05 -0.29
N ALA A 55 -17.98 -4.09 0.12
CA ALA A 55 -17.85 -4.48 1.50
C ALA A 55 -16.40 -4.81 1.85
N PHE A 56 -15.98 -4.45 3.06
CA PHE A 56 -14.65 -4.70 3.58
C PHE A 56 -14.76 -5.28 4.98
N LEU A 57 -14.08 -6.40 5.22
CA LEU A 57 -13.89 -6.98 6.55
C LEU A 57 -12.39 -6.98 6.85
N ASN A 58 -11.96 -6.15 7.79
CA ASN A 58 -10.60 -6.13 8.29
C ASN A 58 -10.50 -6.94 9.57
N LEU A 59 -9.49 -7.79 9.67
CA LEU A 59 -9.15 -8.54 10.89
C LEU A 59 -7.68 -8.32 11.19
N LEU A 60 -7.37 -8.03 12.46
CA LEU A 60 -6.04 -7.80 12.97
C LEU A 60 -5.81 -8.66 14.21
N TYR A 61 -4.71 -9.37 14.23
CA TYR A 61 -4.19 -10.06 15.41
C TYR A 61 -2.86 -9.43 15.82
N SER A 62 -2.72 -9.08 17.09
CA SER A 62 -1.49 -8.52 17.65
C SER A 62 -1.07 -9.28 18.90
N ASN A 63 0.19 -9.67 18.96
CA ASN A 63 0.81 -10.33 20.12
C ASN A 63 2.26 -9.89 20.26
N LYS A 64 2.56 -9.11 21.31
CA LYS A 64 3.90 -8.56 21.55
C LYS A 64 4.46 -7.88 20.29
N ASN A 65 5.43 -8.51 19.68
CA ASN A 65 6.17 -8.00 18.53
C ASN A 65 5.57 -8.40 17.18
N LEU A 66 4.56 -9.27 17.18
CA LEU A 66 3.93 -9.82 15.97
C LEU A 66 2.56 -9.17 15.73
N THR A 67 2.36 -8.69 14.53
CA THR A 67 1.05 -8.22 14.04
C THR A 67 0.72 -8.94 12.73
N ILE A 68 -0.45 -9.54 12.66
CA ILE A 68 -0.96 -10.19 11.44
C ILE A 68 -2.28 -9.55 11.06
N GLY A 69 -2.44 -9.19 9.83
CA GLY A 69 -3.67 -8.59 9.31
C GLY A 69 -4.14 -9.25 8.03
N LEU A 70 -5.45 -9.23 7.84
CA LEU A 70 -6.08 -9.57 6.57
C LEU A 70 -7.29 -8.70 6.30
N ARG A 71 -7.59 -8.46 5.03
CA ARG A 71 -8.79 -7.79 4.58
C ARG A 71 -9.49 -8.64 3.52
N TYR A 72 -10.74 -9.00 3.80
CA TYR A 72 -11.64 -9.53 2.80
C TYR A 72 -12.37 -8.36 2.13
N GLU A 73 -12.43 -8.38 0.82
CA GLU A 73 -13.11 -7.40 0.00
C GLU A 73 -14.16 -8.08 -0.87
N SER A 74 -15.26 -7.40 -1.09
CA SER A 74 -16.33 -7.85 -1.97
C SER A 74 -16.90 -6.67 -2.74
N TYR A 75 -16.88 -6.78 -4.06
CA TYR A 75 -17.43 -5.82 -5.02
C TYR A 75 -18.41 -6.58 -5.93
N LEU A 76 -19.47 -7.07 -5.32
CA LEU A 76 -20.56 -7.72 -6.05
C LEU A 76 -21.47 -6.63 -6.56
N ASN A 77 -21.45 -6.41 -7.90
CA ASN A 77 -22.00 -5.23 -8.55
C ASN A 77 -21.28 -3.97 -8.03
N ALA A 78 -20.01 -3.80 -8.44
CA ALA A 78 -19.20 -2.66 -8.03
C ALA A 78 -19.90 -1.32 -8.26
N LEU A 79 -19.66 -0.33 -7.40
CA LEU A 79 -20.18 1.03 -7.54
C LEU A 79 -19.75 1.63 -8.89
N LEU A 80 -20.54 2.55 -9.44
CA LEU A 80 -20.28 3.13 -10.79
C LEU A 80 -18.93 3.82 -10.91
N ASP A 81 -18.39 4.36 -9.79
CA ASP A 81 -17.08 5.03 -9.77
C ASP A 81 -15.89 4.05 -9.69
N TYR A 82 -16.16 2.74 -9.57
CA TYR A 82 -15.14 1.71 -9.52
C TYR A 82 -14.95 1.07 -10.89
N ASP A 83 -13.70 0.78 -11.23
CA ASP A 83 -13.38 0.00 -12.41
C ASP A 83 -14.07 -1.37 -12.36
N SER A 84 -14.62 -1.81 -13.50
CA SER A 84 -15.30 -3.10 -13.62
C SER A 84 -14.43 -4.31 -13.27
N GLU A 85 -13.11 -4.18 -13.36
CA GLU A 85 -12.15 -5.22 -12.99
C GLU A 85 -12.07 -5.48 -11.46
N PHE A 86 -12.64 -4.57 -10.64
CA PHE A 86 -12.85 -4.85 -9.21
C PHE A 86 -13.96 -5.88 -8.96
N ARG A 87 -14.83 -6.18 -9.93
CA ARG A 87 -15.96 -7.11 -9.73
C ARG A 87 -15.46 -8.47 -9.25
N GLY A 88 -15.88 -8.84 -8.03
CA GLY A 88 -15.48 -10.09 -7.40
C GLY A 88 -15.39 -9.98 -5.89
N ASN A 89 -14.77 -10.97 -5.29
CA ASN A 89 -14.49 -10.99 -3.86
C ASN A 89 -13.25 -11.82 -3.56
N GLY A 90 -12.61 -11.57 -2.42
CA GLY A 90 -11.42 -12.31 -2.00
C GLY A 90 -10.69 -11.68 -0.82
N ILE A 91 -9.48 -12.16 -0.57
CA ILE A 91 -8.55 -11.62 0.44
C ILE A 91 -7.32 -11.05 -0.30
N PRO A 92 -7.44 -9.87 -0.91
CA PRO A 92 -6.35 -9.29 -1.70
C PRO A 92 -5.30 -8.59 -0.83
N TYR A 93 -5.57 -8.36 0.46
CA TYR A 93 -4.66 -7.70 1.39
C TYR A 93 -4.46 -8.56 2.64
N ARG A 94 -3.23 -9.00 2.88
CA ARG A 94 -2.82 -9.78 4.03
C ARG A 94 -1.35 -9.54 4.34
N PHE A 95 -1.00 -9.48 5.61
CA PHE A 95 0.38 -9.25 6.02
C PHE A 95 0.70 -9.86 7.39
N ALA A 96 1.98 -10.05 7.63
CA ALA A 96 2.55 -10.31 8.94
C ALA A 96 3.75 -9.36 9.15
N THR A 97 3.72 -8.62 10.26
CA THR A 97 4.79 -7.70 10.66
C THR A 97 5.39 -8.14 11.98
N TYR A 98 6.71 -8.21 12.03
CA TYR A 98 7.46 -8.46 13.25
C TYR A 98 8.37 -7.26 13.55
N THR A 99 8.29 -6.74 14.79
CA THR A 99 9.02 -5.56 15.23
C THR A 99 9.88 -5.88 16.44
N ILE A 100 11.17 -5.60 16.37
CA ILE A 100 12.11 -5.77 17.48
C ILE A 100 13.26 -4.75 17.38
N ASP A 101 13.59 -4.08 18.48
CA ASP A 101 14.76 -3.21 18.63
C ASP A 101 15.00 -2.26 17.43
N GLY A 102 13.94 -1.56 17.01
CA GLY A 102 13.98 -0.62 15.89
C GLY A 102 13.93 -1.25 14.50
N LEU A 103 13.96 -2.59 14.40
CA LEU A 103 13.76 -3.34 13.16
C LEU A 103 12.28 -3.75 13.02
N GLU A 104 11.69 -3.45 11.88
CA GLU A 104 10.37 -3.89 11.46
C GLU A 104 10.50 -4.66 10.14
N ILE A 105 10.02 -5.90 10.12
CA ILE A 105 9.95 -6.73 8.92
C ILE A 105 8.50 -7.05 8.64
N THR A 106 8.04 -6.74 7.44
CA THR A 106 6.69 -7.08 6.96
C THR A 106 6.78 -8.05 5.79
N ALA A 107 6.03 -9.14 5.85
CA ALA A 107 5.81 -10.06 4.74
C ALA A 107 4.33 -10.00 4.33
N GLY A 108 4.06 -9.95 3.03
CA GLY A 108 2.73 -9.76 2.43
C GLY A 108 2.50 -8.32 1.99
N ASN A 109 1.26 -7.84 2.15
CA ASN A 109 0.89 -6.51 1.65
C ASN A 109 1.33 -5.38 2.58
N PHE A 110 1.77 -4.28 1.97
CA PHE A 110 2.13 -3.04 2.66
C PHE A 110 1.99 -1.83 1.75
N TYR A 111 1.84 -0.66 2.37
CA TYR A 111 2.00 0.63 1.71
C TYR A 111 3.32 1.25 2.11
N GLU A 112 3.98 1.91 1.17
CA GLU A 112 5.24 2.61 1.45
C GLU A 112 5.41 3.82 0.54
N GLN A 113 6.09 4.82 1.07
CA GLN A 113 6.45 6.03 0.34
C GLN A 113 7.90 6.40 0.64
N PHE A 114 8.63 6.82 -0.40
CA PHE A 114 9.99 7.35 -0.30
C PHE A 114 9.97 8.86 -0.47
N GLY A 115 10.57 9.58 0.48
CA GLY A 115 10.58 11.03 0.48
C GLY A 115 9.18 11.64 0.35
N SER A 116 9.01 12.60 -0.55
CA SER A 116 7.70 13.20 -0.88
C SER A 116 6.81 12.31 -1.76
N GLY A 117 7.32 11.17 -2.21
CA GLY A 117 6.63 10.26 -3.12
C GLY A 117 6.94 10.48 -4.60
N LEU A 118 7.94 11.32 -4.93
CA LEU A 118 8.29 11.63 -6.31
C LEU A 118 8.71 10.42 -7.13
N ILE A 119 9.44 9.47 -6.54
CA ILE A 119 9.88 8.28 -7.26
C ILE A 119 9.11 7.02 -6.90
N PHE A 120 8.51 6.98 -5.69
CA PHE A 120 7.72 5.84 -5.26
C PHE A 120 6.72 6.20 -4.18
N ARG A 121 5.45 5.85 -4.43
CA ARG A 121 4.36 5.89 -3.47
C ARG A 121 3.37 4.79 -3.78
N SER A 122 3.09 3.92 -2.80
CA SER A 122 1.95 3.01 -2.82
C SER A 122 0.96 3.42 -1.73
N TYR A 123 -0.33 3.43 -2.07
CA TYR A 123 -1.37 3.95 -1.19
C TYR A 123 -2.74 3.36 -1.55
N GLU A 124 -3.69 3.56 -0.65
CA GLU A 124 -5.11 3.29 -0.87
C GLU A 124 -5.90 4.60 -0.82
N GLU A 125 -6.81 4.77 -1.77
CA GLU A 125 -7.82 5.83 -1.79
C GLU A 125 -9.16 5.21 -2.21
N LYS A 126 -9.92 4.76 -1.20
CA LYS A 126 -11.19 4.04 -1.41
C LYS A 126 -12.21 4.85 -2.19
N GLY A 127 -12.24 6.17 -2.01
CA GLY A 127 -13.15 7.07 -2.73
C GLY A 127 -12.90 7.09 -4.24
N LEU A 128 -11.69 6.77 -4.66
CA LEU A 128 -11.29 6.71 -6.08
C LEU A 128 -11.09 5.28 -6.60
N GLY A 129 -11.37 4.26 -5.79
CA GLY A 129 -11.11 2.88 -6.17
C GLY A 129 -9.63 2.56 -6.41
N ILE A 130 -8.72 3.29 -5.76
CA ILE A 130 -7.27 3.08 -5.92
C ILE A 130 -6.75 2.26 -4.74
N ASP A 131 -6.10 1.14 -5.04
CA ASP A 131 -5.29 0.39 -4.08
C ASP A 131 -4.13 -0.28 -4.84
N ASN A 132 -2.95 0.31 -4.71
CA ASN A 132 -1.72 -0.19 -5.32
C ASN A 132 -0.73 -0.69 -4.25
N SER A 133 -1.23 -1.35 -3.21
CA SER A 133 -0.38 -1.97 -2.18
C SER A 133 0.66 -2.88 -2.80
N MET A 134 1.84 -2.90 -2.19
CA MET A 134 2.88 -3.85 -2.56
C MET A 134 2.63 -5.18 -1.84
N ASP A 135 2.85 -6.32 -2.50
CA ASP A 135 2.91 -7.64 -1.89
C ASP A 135 4.32 -8.19 -2.02
N GLY A 136 4.98 -8.42 -0.90
CA GLY A 136 6.37 -8.83 -0.87
C GLY A 136 6.97 -8.81 0.52
N ILE A 137 8.22 -8.38 0.61
CA ILE A 137 8.95 -8.23 1.88
C ILE A 137 9.41 -6.78 1.99
N ARG A 138 9.08 -6.15 3.13
CA ARG A 138 9.54 -4.80 3.50
C ARG A 138 10.34 -4.87 4.79
N LEU A 139 11.40 -4.08 4.84
CA LEU A 139 12.24 -3.86 6.03
C LEU A 139 12.27 -2.37 6.33
N LYS A 140 12.05 -2.01 7.60
CA LYS A 140 12.35 -0.69 8.15
C LYS A 140 13.28 -0.86 9.32
N TYR A 141 14.33 -0.04 9.37
CA TYR A 141 15.30 -0.13 10.43
C TYR A 141 15.75 1.26 10.90
N LYS A 142 15.65 1.49 12.20
CA LYS A 142 16.20 2.68 12.87
C LYS A 142 17.58 2.32 13.38
N LEU A 143 18.61 2.72 12.64
CA LEU A 143 19.99 2.45 12.97
C LEU A 143 20.53 3.55 13.88
N GLY A 144 20.58 3.29 15.18
CA GLY A 144 21.05 4.26 16.16
C GLY A 144 20.18 5.52 16.23
N LYS A 145 20.80 6.66 16.46
CA LYS A 145 20.12 7.95 16.51
C LYS A 145 20.07 8.58 15.12
N GLY A 146 18.90 9.02 14.70
CA GLY A 146 18.70 9.84 13.50
C GLY A 146 18.88 9.14 12.15
N ILE A 147 19.14 7.83 12.07
CA ILE A 147 19.30 7.10 10.81
C ILE A 147 18.13 6.16 10.62
N ASN A 148 17.35 6.38 9.55
CA ASN A 148 16.23 5.54 9.16
C ASN A 148 16.50 4.91 7.79
N ILE A 149 16.34 3.59 7.71
CA ILE A 149 16.51 2.81 6.49
C ILE A 149 15.19 2.11 6.19
N LYS A 150 14.75 2.17 4.95
CA LYS A 150 13.64 1.38 4.44
C LYS A 150 14.10 0.62 3.20
N SER A 151 13.64 -0.60 3.03
CA SER A 151 13.84 -1.34 1.79
C SER A 151 12.71 -2.33 1.57
N PHE A 152 12.46 -2.65 0.30
CA PHE A 152 11.48 -3.66 -0.03
C PHE A 152 11.77 -4.34 -1.37
N VAL A 153 11.16 -5.50 -1.55
CA VAL A 153 10.99 -6.18 -2.82
C VAL A 153 9.57 -6.73 -2.87
N GLY A 154 8.87 -6.53 -3.99
CA GLY A 154 7.49 -7.00 -4.13
C GLY A 154 6.87 -6.66 -5.48
N LYS A 155 5.63 -7.08 -5.65
CA LYS A 155 4.79 -6.75 -6.81
C LYS A 155 3.69 -5.79 -6.37
N SER A 156 3.29 -4.89 -7.27
CA SER A 156 2.15 -4.02 -7.01
C SER A 156 0.85 -4.79 -7.19
N ARG A 157 -0.09 -4.61 -6.28
CA ARG A 157 -1.45 -5.08 -6.43
C ARG A 157 -2.14 -4.35 -7.58
N THR A 158 -2.94 -5.10 -8.34
CA THR A 158 -3.86 -4.59 -9.35
C THR A 158 -5.17 -5.36 -9.16
N TYR A 159 -6.20 -4.70 -8.61
CA TYR A 159 -7.50 -5.31 -8.27
C TYR A 159 -7.34 -6.52 -7.34
N PHE A 160 -7.70 -7.73 -7.78
CA PHE A 160 -7.51 -9.00 -7.06
C PHE A 160 -6.26 -9.78 -7.52
N THR A 161 -5.44 -9.18 -8.39
CA THR A 161 -4.22 -9.77 -8.97
C THR A 161 -2.99 -8.90 -8.67
N TYR A 162 -1.89 -9.20 -9.32
CA TYR A 162 -0.63 -8.46 -9.20
C TYR A 162 -0.10 -8.08 -10.58
N ALA A 163 0.48 -6.89 -10.67
CA ALA A 163 1.25 -6.49 -11.84
C ALA A 163 2.45 -7.44 -12.05
N GLU A 164 2.87 -7.61 -13.29
CA GLU A 164 3.98 -8.52 -13.62
C GLU A 164 5.32 -7.99 -13.10
N GLY A 165 5.50 -6.67 -13.05
CA GLY A 165 6.75 -6.03 -12.64
C GLY A 165 7.13 -6.28 -11.18
N ILE A 166 8.40 -6.64 -10.94
CA ILE A 166 8.98 -6.75 -9.61
C ILE A 166 9.64 -5.43 -9.25
N PHE A 167 9.14 -4.79 -8.20
CA PHE A 167 9.72 -3.57 -7.64
C PHE A 167 10.75 -3.91 -6.57
N ARG A 168 11.85 -3.14 -6.56
CA ARG A 168 12.89 -3.18 -5.53
C ARG A 168 13.21 -1.76 -5.15
N GLY A 169 13.12 -1.45 -3.86
CA GLY A 169 13.29 -0.09 -3.38
C GLY A 169 14.14 -0.01 -2.13
N ALA A 170 14.88 1.09 -1.99
CA ALA A 170 15.61 1.45 -0.79
C ALA A 170 15.52 2.96 -0.55
N ASP A 171 15.40 3.34 0.70
CA ASP A 171 15.33 4.72 1.18
C ASP A 171 16.21 4.86 2.42
N LEU A 172 17.02 5.90 2.44
CA LEU A 172 17.85 6.30 3.57
C LEU A 172 17.50 7.73 3.96
N GLU A 173 17.30 7.95 5.24
CA GLU A 173 17.12 9.28 5.82
C GLU A 173 18.02 9.44 7.04
N VAL A 174 18.71 10.57 7.11
CA VAL A 174 19.64 10.89 8.19
C VAL A 174 19.32 12.27 8.77
N ASP A 175 18.91 12.30 10.02
CA ASP A 175 18.91 13.52 10.85
C ASP A 175 20.34 13.77 11.31
N ILE A 176 20.98 14.79 10.75
CA ILE A 176 22.37 15.13 11.00
C ILE A 176 22.56 15.53 12.46
N ASN A 177 21.63 16.29 13.02
CA ASN A 177 21.72 16.76 14.41
C ASN A 177 21.69 15.59 15.40
N GLU A 178 20.75 14.66 15.23
CA GLU A 178 20.65 13.49 16.08
C GLU A 178 21.84 12.53 15.91
N SER A 179 22.29 12.32 14.66
CA SER A 179 23.35 11.37 14.34
C SER A 179 24.70 11.80 14.89
N PHE A 180 24.97 13.10 14.89
CA PHE A 180 26.25 13.67 15.35
C PHE A 180 26.16 14.38 16.70
N ASN A 181 24.99 14.34 17.37
CA ASN A 181 24.71 15.03 18.63
C ASN A 181 25.01 16.55 18.54
N PHE A 182 24.60 17.19 17.44
CA PHE A 182 24.69 18.64 17.28
C PHE A 182 23.53 19.34 18.00
N GLU A 183 23.85 20.14 19.00
CA GLU A 183 22.87 20.95 19.75
C GLU A 183 22.64 22.30 19.04
N ASN A 184 22.20 22.27 17.80
CA ASN A 184 21.86 23.46 17.03
C ASN A 184 20.35 23.66 16.99
N GLU A 185 19.89 24.93 16.99
CA GLU A 185 18.47 25.25 16.78
C GLU A 185 17.98 24.86 15.37
N THR A 186 18.89 24.84 14.39
CA THR A 186 18.59 24.43 13.02
C THR A 186 18.82 22.93 12.87
N LYS A 187 17.78 22.22 12.46
CA LYS A 187 17.83 20.80 12.08
C LYS A 187 18.12 20.64 10.58
N TYR A 188 18.96 19.66 10.26
CA TYR A 188 19.29 19.26 8.91
C TYR A 188 18.97 17.79 8.73
N ILE A 189 18.04 17.48 7.82
CA ILE A 189 17.68 16.11 7.46
C ILE A 189 17.99 15.90 5.99
N ILE A 190 18.81 14.92 5.67
CA ILE A 190 19.12 14.52 4.31
C ILE A 190 18.55 13.15 4.01
N GLY A 191 18.21 12.91 2.76
CA GLY A 191 17.72 11.59 2.36
C GLY A 191 18.06 11.27 0.92
N SER A 192 18.10 9.98 0.63
CA SER A 192 18.27 9.46 -0.72
C SER A 192 17.43 8.22 -0.91
N SER A 193 16.85 8.08 -2.08
CA SER A 193 15.98 6.96 -2.40
C SER A 193 16.33 6.37 -3.76
N PHE A 194 16.10 5.09 -3.89
CA PHE A 194 16.25 4.33 -5.12
C PHE A 194 15.07 3.39 -5.29
N ILE A 195 14.57 3.29 -6.52
CA ILE A 195 13.55 2.32 -6.93
C ILE A 195 13.92 1.72 -8.27
N SER A 196 13.70 0.42 -8.45
CA SER A 196 13.75 -0.21 -9.77
C SER A 196 12.56 -1.11 -9.98
N ARG A 197 12.08 -1.18 -11.21
CA ARG A 197 11.07 -2.12 -11.67
C ARG A 197 11.70 -3.03 -12.71
N TYR A 198 11.71 -4.33 -12.43
CA TYR A 198 12.07 -5.36 -13.40
C TYR A 198 10.80 -6.01 -13.93
N GLU A 199 10.70 -6.07 -15.25
CA GLU A 199 9.59 -6.69 -15.94
C GLU A 199 10.11 -7.29 -17.27
N GLU A 200 9.87 -8.57 -17.48
CA GLU A 200 10.22 -9.21 -18.72
C GLU A 200 9.29 -8.71 -19.84
N ARG A 201 9.86 -7.97 -20.76
CA ARG A 201 9.15 -7.38 -21.88
C ARG A 201 9.91 -7.62 -23.15
N SER A 202 9.19 -7.98 -24.21
CA SER A 202 9.74 -8.08 -25.54
C SER A 202 8.87 -7.30 -26.52
N ASN A 203 9.51 -6.52 -27.37
CA ASN A 203 8.87 -5.88 -28.51
C ASN A 203 9.70 -6.19 -29.75
N PRO A 204 9.10 -6.66 -30.87
CA PRO A 204 9.85 -7.05 -32.06
C PRO A 204 10.51 -5.87 -32.78
N ILE A 205 10.13 -4.63 -32.47
CA ILE A 205 10.59 -3.43 -33.18
C ILE A 205 11.56 -2.60 -32.33
N PHE A 206 11.40 -2.63 -30.97
CA PHE A 206 12.16 -1.76 -30.07
C PHE A 206 12.82 -2.57 -28.97
N GLU A 207 14.06 -2.23 -28.63
CA GLU A 207 14.71 -2.70 -27.41
C GLU A 207 14.10 -2.00 -26.19
N ILE A 208 13.23 -2.70 -25.47
CA ILE A 208 12.63 -2.21 -24.24
C ILE A 208 13.49 -2.63 -23.06
N PRO A 209 13.97 -1.71 -22.22
CA PRO A 209 14.73 -2.08 -21.04
C PRO A 209 13.86 -2.89 -20.06
N GLN A 210 14.31 -4.10 -19.73
CA GLN A 210 13.63 -4.94 -18.75
C GLN A 210 13.71 -4.37 -17.32
N ASN A 211 14.67 -3.51 -17.05
CA ASN A 211 14.88 -2.90 -15.73
C ASN A 211 14.90 -1.39 -15.86
N VAL A 212 13.91 -0.74 -15.27
CA VAL A 212 13.80 0.72 -15.23
C VAL A 212 14.00 1.18 -13.79
N ALA A 213 14.83 2.18 -13.58
CA ALA A 213 15.15 2.70 -12.25
C ALA A 213 14.92 4.20 -12.13
N ALA A 214 14.70 4.66 -10.91
CA ALA A 214 14.69 6.06 -10.54
C ALA A 214 15.42 6.24 -9.20
N TYR A 215 15.99 7.41 -9.00
CA TYR A 215 16.62 7.80 -7.74
C TYR A 215 16.27 9.23 -7.39
N SER A 216 16.28 9.54 -6.09
CA SER A 216 16.11 10.90 -5.60
C SER A 216 17.07 11.23 -4.47
N GLY A 217 17.32 12.54 -4.31
CA GLY A 217 17.99 13.11 -3.17
C GLY A 217 17.15 14.23 -2.58
N ARG A 218 17.11 14.34 -1.26
CA ARG A 218 16.29 15.33 -0.56
C ARG A 218 17.02 15.99 0.58
N LEU A 219 16.63 17.24 0.85
CA LEU A 219 17.12 18.04 1.96
C LEU A 219 15.93 18.69 2.66
N ASN A 220 15.89 18.61 3.98
CA ASN A 220 14.96 19.34 4.81
C ASN A 220 15.73 20.14 5.86
N ILE A 221 15.47 21.44 5.94
CA ILE A 221 16.06 22.37 6.91
C ILE A 221 14.95 23.00 7.73
N ILE A 222 15.01 22.83 9.04
CA ILE A 222 14.00 23.34 9.99
C ILE A 222 14.72 24.30 10.94
N SER A 223 14.33 25.59 10.96
CA SER A 223 14.94 26.62 11.79
C SER A 223 13.96 27.73 12.14
N GLY A 224 13.84 28.09 13.43
CA GLY A 224 13.09 29.26 13.88
C GLY A 224 11.64 29.34 13.40
N GLY A 225 10.94 28.20 13.26
CA GLY A 225 9.57 28.12 12.73
C GLY A 225 9.48 28.03 11.19
N TRP A 226 10.59 28.10 10.47
CA TRP A 226 10.68 27.88 9.04
C TRP A 226 11.01 26.40 8.74
N ASN A 227 10.35 25.85 7.72
CA ASN A 227 10.66 24.54 7.18
C ASN A 227 10.91 24.66 5.67
N TYR A 228 12.13 24.38 5.24
CA TYR A 228 12.52 24.37 3.84
C TYR A 228 12.78 22.93 3.40
N PHE A 229 11.98 22.44 2.45
CA PHE A 229 12.10 21.11 1.87
C PHE A 229 12.37 21.20 0.37
N GLY A 230 13.33 20.42 -0.11
CA GLY A 230 13.62 20.25 -1.53
C GLY A 230 13.94 18.79 -1.83
N GLU A 231 13.39 18.28 -2.93
CA GLU A 231 13.69 16.94 -3.46
C GLU A 231 13.93 17.02 -4.96
N TYR A 232 15.00 16.38 -5.41
CA TYR A 232 15.32 16.18 -6.82
C TYR A 232 15.22 14.70 -7.16
N ALA A 233 14.56 14.38 -8.27
CA ALA A 233 14.39 13.02 -8.75
C ALA A 233 14.84 12.91 -10.21
N HIS A 234 15.39 11.74 -10.54
CA HIS A 234 15.77 11.38 -11.90
C HIS A 234 15.30 9.93 -12.20
N LYS A 235 14.62 9.75 -13.31
CA LYS A 235 14.20 8.44 -13.84
C LYS A 235 15.03 8.10 -15.08
N ILE A 236 15.52 6.87 -15.13
CA ILE A 236 16.16 6.33 -16.34
C ILE A 236 15.10 6.21 -17.43
N ASN A 237 15.49 6.48 -18.65
CA ASN A 237 14.60 6.50 -19.81
C ASN A 237 13.79 5.18 -19.94
N ASP A 238 12.48 5.32 -20.06
CA ASP A 238 11.51 4.23 -20.23
C ASP A 238 10.62 4.59 -21.44
N PRO A 239 10.87 4.03 -22.62
CA PRO A 239 10.19 4.40 -23.86
C PRO A 239 8.75 3.89 -23.97
N ILE A 240 8.25 3.08 -23.00
CA ILE A 240 6.95 2.41 -23.11
C ILE A 240 5.78 3.39 -23.25
N ASN A 241 5.77 4.46 -22.47
CA ASN A 241 4.68 5.44 -22.53
C ASN A 241 4.57 6.11 -23.90
N SER A 242 5.71 6.35 -24.58
CA SER A 242 5.72 6.91 -25.93
C SER A 242 5.28 5.90 -27.01
N LEU A 243 5.41 4.61 -26.74
CA LEU A 243 4.98 3.55 -27.65
C LEU A 243 3.46 3.32 -27.56
N GLN A 244 2.88 3.37 -26.36
CA GLN A 244 1.43 3.27 -26.18
C GLN A 244 0.67 4.42 -26.84
N GLU A 245 1.21 5.65 -26.80
CA GLU A 245 0.62 6.79 -27.51
C GLU A 245 0.68 6.62 -29.05
N SER A 246 1.70 5.94 -29.58
CA SER A 246 1.85 5.70 -31.01
C SER A 246 0.98 4.58 -31.56
N GLU A 247 0.50 3.66 -30.72
CA GLU A 247 -0.43 2.59 -31.09
C GLU A 247 -1.91 3.03 -31.01
N MET A 248 -2.22 4.13 -30.30
CA MET A 248 -3.56 4.70 -30.18
C MET A 248 -3.90 5.76 -31.25
N ASN A 249 -2.96 6.16 -32.08
CA ASN A 249 -3.14 7.08 -33.22
C ASN A 249 -3.02 6.37 -34.55
#